data_6fd6c00d45acd01194d8270e3a778821
#
_entry.id   6fd6c00d45acd01194d8270e3a778821
#
_cell.length_a   1.000
_cell.length_b   1.000
_cell.length_c   1.000
_cell.angle_alpha   90.00
_cell.angle_beta   90.00
_cell.angle_gamma   90.00
#
_symmetry.space_group_name_H-M   'P 1'
#
loop_
_entity.id
_entity.type
_entity.pdbx_description
1 polymer ?
#
loop_
_entity_poly.entity_id
_entity_poly.type
_entity_poly.pdbx_seq_one_letter_code
_entity_poly.pdbx_strand_id
1 'polypeptide(L)'
;MIHIQEKQTEKVPGLTSLFVTFDFKKEIVDILKTCTPCNYSEKTNIWEIPLTRLSKFINQAYKYDNIDLKLIEENSSKTDVYTEKDLEVYKTVPYPYQKEGILYGLNHQGWLLLDQPGLGKTLQMICLAQELKEKEGVEHCLIICGINTLKSNWEKEISKHSDLSCRIIGKRINKKGNITYASVAERIKELSSPIDEFFVILNIETLRSNDVIKKLRSGKNKFDMMVVDEIHVAKTPASQQGRNLLKLTTAKFKIGLTGTPILNSPLDAYMPLKWTGNDNSTYGNFKAQYCVYGGPFNNEIVGYKNLDMLSEQIESCSLRRTKDLLNLPEKTVIDEVLDMAPDHQLLYSNICEGIVDQVDKVKLSVTNLLAMVTRLRQATACPAILTTENITPTKIDRCVELCNEIISNHNKVVVFSVFKDPLNELYKRLSNYKPLLCTGDVDDAIISKNIDKFQESDENSVILCTTSKMGTGITLTAASYAIFIDTPWTQGVTQQCEDRIHRIGSESPVFIYRLWCNNSIDMRVKKILENKEAIGDYIVDNVRDEKTLDILKEMITDL
;
A
#
# COMPACT_ATOMS: atom_id res chain seq x y z
N MET A 1 -36.60 -8.78 -31.62
CA MET A 1 -35.19 -8.28 -31.44
C MET A 1 -35.16 -7.27 -30.30
N ILE A 2 -34.16 -7.33 -29.43
CA ILE A 2 -33.99 -6.39 -28.33
C ILE A 2 -32.97 -5.34 -28.80
N HIS A 3 -33.39 -4.09 -28.88
CA HIS A 3 -32.49 -2.98 -29.19
C HIS A 3 -32.06 -2.28 -27.91
N ILE A 4 -30.77 -2.18 -27.67
CA ILE A 4 -30.17 -1.49 -26.53
C ILE A 4 -29.35 -0.33 -27.08
N GLN A 5 -29.69 0.87 -26.65
CA GLN A 5 -28.96 2.08 -27.03
C GLN A 5 -28.51 2.84 -25.79
N GLU A 6 -27.23 3.13 -25.70
CA GLU A 6 -26.70 4.03 -24.69
C GLU A 6 -27.00 5.49 -25.07
N LYS A 7 -27.46 6.29 -24.12
CA LYS A 7 -27.68 7.74 -24.29
C LYS A 7 -27.37 8.48 -22.98
N GLN A 8 -26.95 9.74 -23.11
CA GLN A 8 -26.86 10.64 -21.97
C GLN A 8 -28.27 10.93 -21.44
N THR A 9 -28.44 10.89 -20.10
CA THR A 9 -29.72 11.19 -19.50
C THR A 9 -29.95 12.71 -19.46
N GLU A 10 -31.13 13.16 -19.81
CA GLU A 10 -31.52 14.58 -19.71
C GLU A 10 -31.59 15.08 -18.26
N LYS A 11 -31.75 14.16 -17.30
CA LYS A 11 -31.97 14.48 -15.88
C LYS A 11 -30.70 14.81 -15.11
N VAL A 12 -29.54 14.27 -15.52
CA VAL A 12 -28.26 14.50 -14.85
C VAL A 12 -27.16 14.61 -15.92
N PRO A 13 -26.61 15.81 -16.15
CA PRO A 13 -25.55 16.01 -17.13
C PRO A 13 -24.33 15.11 -16.82
N GLY A 14 -23.88 14.36 -17.81
CA GLY A 14 -22.73 13.45 -17.69
C GLY A 14 -23.05 12.03 -17.20
N LEU A 15 -24.33 11.70 -16.94
CA LEU A 15 -24.76 10.34 -16.65
C LEU A 15 -25.28 9.67 -17.93
N THR A 16 -24.78 8.48 -18.26
CA THR A 16 -25.29 7.66 -19.36
C THR A 16 -26.18 6.53 -18.83
N SER A 17 -27.27 6.26 -19.54
CA SER A 17 -28.19 5.16 -19.28
C SER A 17 -28.42 4.36 -20.55
N LEU A 18 -28.82 3.12 -20.38
CA LEU A 18 -29.22 2.23 -21.47
C LEU A 18 -30.73 2.36 -21.72
N PHE A 19 -31.08 2.63 -22.95
CA PHE A 19 -32.44 2.68 -23.44
C PHE A 19 -32.73 1.37 -24.17
N VAL A 20 -33.64 0.56 -23.61
CA VAL A 20 -33.97 -0.79 -24.11
C VAL A 20 -35.35 -0.76 -24.74
N THR A 21 -35.44 -1.19 -25.99
CA THR A 21 -36.70 -1.35 -26.71
C THR A 21 -36.80 -2.75 -27.32
N PHE A 22 -37.98 -3.34 -27.31
CA PHE A 22 -38.23 -4.69 -27.82
C PHE A 22 -39.73 -4.91 -28.07
N ASP A 23 -40.07 -5.89 -28.89
CA ASP A 23 -41.44 -6.37 -28.97
C ASP A 23 -41.82 -7.05 -27.69
N PHE A 24 -43.01 -6.76 -27.16
CA PHE A 24 -43.42 -7.16 -25.83
C PHE A 24 -43.21 -8.66 -25.57
N LYS A 25 -42.37 -8.98 -24.60
CA LYS A 25 -42.15 -10.31 -24.04
C LYS A 25 -42.09 -10.19 -22.52
N LYS A 26 -42.94 -10.92 -21.82
CA LYS A 26 -43.08 -10.87 -20.36
C LYS A 26 -41.76 -11.18 -19.67
N GLU A 27 -41.03 -12.17 -20.18
CA GLU A 27 -39.75 -12.62 -19.66
C GLU A 27 -38.70 -11.51 -19.68
N ILE A 28 -38.66 -10.69 -20.75
CA ILE A 28 -37.73 -9.55 -20.88
C ILE A 28 -38.09 -8.43 -19.89
N VAL A 29 -39.39 -8.17 -19.71
CA VAL A 29 -39.89 -7.22 -18.71
C VAL A 29 -39.50 -7.65 -17.30
N ASP A 30 -39.63 -8.91 -16.97
CA ASP A 30 -39.27 -9.46 -15.65
C ASP A 30 -37.74 -9.32 -15.41
N ILE A 31 -36.93 -9.58 -16.42
CA ILE A 31 -35.46 -9.34 -16.35
C ILE A 31 -35.15 -7.85 -16.13
N LEU A 32 -35.77 -6.93 -16.89
CA LEU A 32 -35.58 -5.48 -16.73
C LEU A 32 -35.92 -5.01 -15.32
N LYS A 33 -37.00 -5.52 -14.75
CA LYS A 33 -37.37 -5.21 -13.35
C LYS A 33 -36.33 -5.67 -12.33
N THR A 34 -35.49 -6.66 -12.64
CA THR A 34 -34.37 -7.07 -11.78
C THR A 34 -33.16 -6.16 -11.92
N CYS A 35 -33.10 -5.31 -12.96
CA CYS A 35 -32.02 -4.36 -13.27
C CYS A 35 -32.23 -2.99 -12.58
N THR A 36 -32.70 -2.98 -11.35
CA THR A 36 -32.99 -1.75 -10.58
C THR A 36 -31.74 -0.88 -10.35
N PRO A 37 -31.90 0.48 -10.36
CA PRO A 37 -33.14 1.21 -10.67
C PRO A 37 -33.48 1.12 -12.16
N CYS A 38 -34.74 0.83 -12.49
CA CYS A 38 -35.22 0.83 -13.87
C CYS A 38 -36.46 1.74 -13.99
N ASN A 39 -36.54 2.49 -15.06
CA ASN A 39 -37.66 3.37 -15.38
C ASN A 39 -38.30 2.92 -16.69
N TYR A 40 -39.61 2.99 -16.78
CA TYR A 40 -40.35 2.73 -18.00
C TYR A 40 -41.13 3.98 -18.40
N SER A 41 -41.03 4.36 -19.66
CA SER A 41 -41.78 5.46 -20.25
C SER A 41 -42.91 4.92 -21.12
N GLU A 42 -44.16 5.06 -20.67
CA GLU A 42 -45.34 4.67 -21.44
C GLU A 42 -45.51 5.43 -22.75
N LYS A 43 -45.01 6.68 -22.84
CA LYS A 43 -45.13 7.51 -24.04
C LYS A 43 -44.23 7.02 -25.19
N THR A 44 -43.11 6.41 -24.86
CA THR A 44 -42.08 6.02 -25.83
C THR A 44 -41.87 4.52 -25.90
N ASN A 45 -42.48 3.73 -25.04
CA ASN A 45 -42.25 2.28 -24.86
C ASN A 45 -40.77 1.93 -24.63
N ILE A 46 -40.04 2.80 -23.91
CA ILE A 46 -38.61 2.64 -23.65
C ILE A 46 -38.40 2.32 -22.17
N TRP A 47 -37.57 1.33 -21.89
CA TRP A 47 -37.02 1.06 -20.59
C TRP A 47 -35.66 1.72 -20.46
N GLU A 48 -35.44 2.43 -19.36
CA GLU A 48 -34.16 3.02 -18.99
C GLU A 48 -33.56 2.26 -17.82
N ILE A 49 -32.36 1.71 -18.01
CA ILE A 49 -31.59 1.02 -16.97
C ILE A 49 -30.18 1.60 -16.89
N PRO A 50 -29.50 1.55 -15.73
CA PRO A 50 -28.12 2.01 -15.62
C PRO A 50 -27.18 1.20 -16.53
N LEU A 51 -26.15 1.84 -17.08
CA LEU A 51 -25.11 1.20 -17.89
C LEU A 51 -24.46 0.02 -17.13
N THR A 52 -24.28 0.14 -15.83
CA THR A 52 -23.76 -0.92 -14.94
C THR A 52 -24.61 -2.19 -14.90
N ARG A 53 -25.80 -2.19 -15.49
CA ARG A 53 -26.70 -3.35 -15.58
C ARG A 53 -26.66 -4.05 -16.93
N LEU A 54 -25.86 -3.54 -17.88
CA LEU A 54 -25.77 -4.08 -19.25
C LEU A 54 -25.45 -5.59 -19.25
N SER A 55 -24.36 -5.98 -18.62
CA SER A 55 -23.91 -7.40 -18.58
C SER A 55 -24.97 -8.32 -17.95
N LYS A 56 -25.57 -7.88 -16.84
CA LYS A 56 -26.63 -8.64 -16.17
C LYS A 56 -27.85 -8.81 -17.09
N PHE A 57 -28.24 -7.75 -17.78
CA PHE A 57 -29.37 -7.77 -18.68
C PHE A 57 -29.09 -8.66 -19.89
N ILE A 58 -27.97 -8.48 -20.57
CA ILE A 58 -27.57 -9.26 -21.75
C ILE A 58 -27.51 -10.75 -21.40
N ASN A 59 -26.83 -11.15 -20.33
CA ASN A 59 -26.65 -12.54 -19.93
C ASN A 59 -27.96 -13.31 -19.67
N GLN A 60 -29.03 -12.60 -19.38
CA GLN A 60 -30.34 -13.19 -19.16
C GLN A 60 -31.25 -13.06 -20.39
N ALA A 61 -31.21 -11.92 -21.07
CA ALA A 61 -32.12 -11.58 -22.16
C ALA A 61 -31.80 -12.30 -23.49
N TYR A 62 -30.51 -12.62 -23.76
CA TYR A 62 -30.10 -13.31 -24.99
C TYR A 62 -30.77 -14.67 -25.19
N LYS A 63 -31.25 -15.29 -24.10
CA LYS A 63 -31.98 -16.58 -24.12
C LYS A 63 -33.37 -16.48 -24.77
N TYR A 64 -33.91 -15.26 -24.83
CA TYR A 64 -35.27 -14.99 -25.25
C TYR A 64 -35.38 -14.26 -26.57
N ASP A 65 -34.32 -13.51 -26.96
CA ASP A 65 -34.28 -12.85 -28.24
C ASP A 65 -32.84 -12.40 -28.62
N ASN A 66 -32.63 -12.10 -29.91
CA ASN A 66 -31.40 -11.52 -30.40
C ASN A 66 -31.25 -10.07 -29.90
N ILE A 67 -30.04 -9.69 -29.55
CA ILE A 67 -29.71 -8.36 -29.02
C ILE A 67 -28.96 -7.56 -30.06
N ASP A 68 -29.50 -6.39 -30.41
CA ASP A 68 -28.81 -5.34 -31.18
C ASP A 68 -28.32 -4.27 -30.17
N LEU A 69 -27.02 -4.22 -29.94
CA LEU A 69 -26.40 -3.34 -28.97
C LEU A 69 -25.72 -2.18 -29.68
N LYS A 70 -26.24 -0.97 -29.48
CA LYS A 70 -25.59 0.29 -29.85
C LYS A 70 -25.20 1.03 -28.60
N LEU A 71 -24.02 0.73 -28.12
CA LEU A 71 -23.39 1.59 -27.13
C LEU A 71 -23.03 2.90 -27.84
N ILE A 72 -23.17 4.03 -27.16
CA ILE A 72 -22.38 5.18 -27.55
C ILE A 72 -20.97 4.58 -27.50
N GLU A 73 -20.32 4.44 -28.66
CA GLU A 73 -18.90 4.47 -28.62
C GLU A 73 -18.62 5.73 -27.79
N GLU A 74 -18.43 5.56 -26.47
CA GLU A 74 -17.53 6.50 -25.83
C GLU A 74 -16.39 6.52 -26.83
N ASN A 75 -16.00 7.70 -27.29
CA ASN A 75 -14.70 7.93 -27.87
C ASN A 75 -13.66 7.52 -26.81
N SER A 76 -13.68 6.27 -26.43
CA SER A 76 -12.65 5.48 -25.77
C SER A 76 -11.63 4.94 -26.78
N SER A 77 -11.73 5.25 -28.06
CA SER A 77 -10.57 5.72 -28.79
C SER A 77 -10.44 7.24 -28.51
N LYS A 78 -10.11 7.65 -27.30
CA LYS A 78 -9.01 8.59 -27.17
C LYS A 78 -7.90 7.88 -27.95
N THR A 79 -7.76 8.17 -29.24
CA THR A 79 -6.49 8.09 -29.93
C THR A 79 -5.55 8.73 -28.97
N ASP A 80 -4.63 7.95 -28.40
CA ASP A 80 -3.63 8.47 -27.48
C ASP A 80 -3.13 9.75 -28.11
N VAL A 81 -3.46 10.88 -27.49
CA VAL A 81 -3.13 12.21 -28.04
C VAL A 81 -1.61 12.32 -28.11
N TYR A 82 -0.93 11.63 -27.16
CA TYR A 82 0.52 11.60 -27.03
C TYR A 82 1.07 10.21 -27.33
N THR A 83 2.21 10.17 -28.02
CA THR A 83 2.96 8.97 -28.41
C THR A 83 4.39 9.03 -27.86
N GLU A 84 5.16 7.95 -27.96
CA GLU A 84 6.57 7.96 -27.52
C GLU A 84 7.43 9.06 -28.15
N LYS A 85 7.09 9.51 -29.35
CA LYS A 85 7.80 10.59 -30.06
C LYS A 85 7.58 11.95 -29.42
N ASP A 86 6.54 12.08 -28.63
CA ASP A 86 6.16 13.31 -27.95
C ASP A 86 6.85 13.45 -26.59
N LEU A 87 7.55 12.40 -26.12
CA LEU A 87 8.24 12.43 -24.84
C LEU A 87 9.51 13.27 -24.89
N GLU A 88 9.69 14.10 -23.86
CA GLU A 88 10.86 14.96 -23.68
C GLU A 88 12.15 14.16 -23.37
N VAL A 89 13.29 14.87 -23.47
CA VAL A 89 14.57 14.33 -23.00
C VAL A 89 14.69 14.56 -21.49
N TYR A 90 14.73 13.46 -20.73
CA TYR A 90 14.81 13.53 -19.28
C TYR A 90 16.26 13.55 -18.78
N LYS A 91 16.47 14.18 -17.64
CA LYS A 91 17.75 14.17 -16.92
C LYS A 91 18.24 12.75 -16.59
N THR A 92 17.30 11.84 -16.33
CA THR A 92 17.54 10.40 -16.21
C THR A 92 16.70 9.68 -17.23
N VAL A 93 17.32 8.86 -18.06
CA VAL A 93 16.60 8.11 -19.11
C VAL A 93 15.71 7.02 -18.46
N PRO A 94 14.39 7.09 -18.60
CA PRO A 94 13.50 6.05 -18.09
C PRO A 94 13.65 4.74 -18.87
N TYR A 95 13.47 3.61 -18.20
CA TYR A 95 13.35 2.31 -18.87
C TYR A 95 12.13 2.26 -19.79
N PRO A 96 12.11 1.38 -20.82
CA PRO A 96 10.99 1.28 -21.75
C PRO A 96 9.63 1.18 -21.06
N TYR A 97 9.47 0.29 -20.08
CA TYR A 97 8.23 0.16 -19.34
C TYR A 97 7.87 1.41 -18.50
N GLN A 98 8.85 2.19 -18.05
CA GLN A 98 8.60 3.46 -17.36
C GLN A 98 8.09 4.53 -18.34
N LYS A 99 8.60 4.55 -19.56
CA LYS A 99 8.08 5.41 -20.64
C LYS A 99 6.62 5.09 -20.96
N GLU A 100 6.25 3.82 -20.99
CA GLU A 100 4.84 3.41 -21.12
C GLU A 100 3.98 3.99 -19.98
N GLY A 101 4.47 3.97 -18.73
CA GLY A 101 3.77 4.55 -17.58
C GLY A 101 3.62 6.08 -17.69
N ILE A 102 4.64 6.77 -18.17
CA ILE A 102 4.60 8.22 -18.42
C ILE A 102 3.57 8.52 -19.52
N LEU A 103 3.62 7.78 -20.63
CA LEU A 103 2.71 7.94 -21.76
C LEU A 103 1.25 7.64 -21.36
N TYR A 104 1.03 6.59 -20.58
CA TYR A 104 -0.29 6.28 -20.03
C TYR A 104 -0.83 7.45 -19.21
N GLY A 105 0.01 8.02 -18.32
CA GLY A 105 -0.36 9.15 -17.49
C GLY A 105 -0.63 10.44 -18.26
N LEU A 106 0.03 10.68 -19.41
CA LEU A 106 -0.25 11.79 -20.31
C LEU A 106 -1.65 11.67 -20.94
N ASN A 107 -2.08 10.45 -21.22
CA ASN A 107 -3.35 10.18 -21.88
C ASN A 107 -4.52 9.95 -20.91
N HIS A 108 -4.26 9.85 -19.57
CA HIS A 108 -5.27 9.58 -18.55
C HIS A 108 -5.25 10.59 -17.39
N GLN A 109 -6.39 11.17 -17.07
CA GLN A 109 -6.49 12.18 -16.00
C GLN A 109 -6.56 11.59 -14.59
N GLY A 110 -7.22 10.44 -14.43
CA GLY A 110 -7.37 9.76 -13.14
C GLY A 110 -7.07 8.28 -13.26
N TRP A 111 -5.99 7.81 -12.61
CA TRP A 111 -5.54 6.43 -12.77
C TRP A 111 -4.66 5.94 -11.61
N LEU A 112 -4.33 4.65 -11.61
CA LEU A 112 -3.54 4.00 -10.59
C LEU A 112 -2.25 3.41 -11.19
N LEU A 113 -1.11 3.67 -10.58
CA LEU A 113 0.15 3.00 -10.87
C LEU A 113 0.41 1.93 -9.82
N LEU A 114 0.16 0.68 -10.21
CA LEU A 114 0.19 -0.50 -9.34
C LEU A 114 1.46 -1.34 -9.52
N ASP A 115 2.50 -0.75 -10.08
CA ASP A 115 3.82 -1.37 -10.25
C ASP A 115 4.36 -1.90 -8.93
N GLN A 116 4.96 -3.09 -8.96
CA GLN A 116 5.61 -3.64 -7.78
C GLN A 116 6.65 -2.66 -7.20
N PRO A 117 6.90 -2.71 -5.88
CA PRO A 117 7.97 -1.91 -5.26
C PRO A 117 9.32 -2.14 -5.95
N GLY A 118 10.08 -1.06 -6.16
CA GLY A 118 11.38 -1.13 -6.84
C GLY A 118 11.37 -0.89 -8.35
N LEU A 119 10.18 -0.78 -9.00
CA LEU A 119 10.07 -0.48 -10.43
C LEU A 119 10.16 1.02 -10.78
N GLY A 120 10.49 1.88 -9.82
CA GLY A 120 10.73 3.30 -10.08
C GLY A 120 9.46 4.13 -10.32
N LYS A 121 8.38 3.86 -9.58
CA LYS A 121 7.15 4.67 -9.61
C LYS A 121 7.42 6.16 -9.43
N THR A 122 8.34 6.51 -8.52
CA THR A 122 8.74 7.90 -8.24
C THR A 122 9.30 8.59 -9.48
N LEU A 123 10.22 7.94 -10.20
CA LEU A 123 10.80 8.48 -11.45
C LEU A 123 9.72 8.69 -12.51
N GLN A 124 8.82 7.72 -12.70
CA GLN A 124 7.73 7.84 -13.66
C GLN A 124 6.87 9.07 -13.37
N MET A 125 6.55 9.33 -12.08
CA MET A 125 5.74 10.49 -11.70
C MET A 125 6.48 11.82 -11.85
N ILE A 126 7.78 11.86 -11.58
CA ILE A 126 8.61 13.05 -11.81
C ILE A 126 8.64 13.39 -13.30
N CYS A 127 8.90 12.42 -14.16
CA CYS A 127 8.89 12.60 -15.62
C CYS A 127 7.49 12.99 -16.13
N LEU A 128 6.43 12.31 -15.68
CA LEU A 128 5.06 12.66 -16.04
C LEU A 128 4.70 14.10 -15.65
N ALA A 129 5.13 14.54 -14.47
CA ALA A 129 4.87 15.90 -14.01
C ALA A 129 5.60 16.96 -14.88
N GLN A 130 6.82 16.64 -15.36
CA GLN A 130 7.53 17.49 -16.33
C GLN A 130 6.75 17.58 -17.63
N GLU A 131 6.30 16.46 -18.19
CA GLU A 131 5.50 16.41 -19.42
C GLU A 131 4.19 17.21 -19.28
N LEU A 132 3.46 17.01 -18.18
CA LEU A 132 2.20 17.70 -17.94
C LEU A 132 2.39 19.21 -17.74
N LYS A 133 3.52 19.62 -17.19
CA LYS A 133 3.90 21.05 -17.11
C LYS A 133 4.03 21.67 -18.51
N GLU A 134 4.79 21.02 -19.39
CA GLU A 134 5.08 21.56 -20.72
C GLU A 134 3.87 21.44 -21.68
N LYS A 135 3.15 20.33 -21.65
CA LYS A 135 2.09 20.02 -22.61
C LYS A 135 0.70 20.48 -22.18
N GLU A 136 0.43 20.46 -20.88
CA GLU A 136 -0.90 20.72 -20.32
C GLU A 136 -0.95 21.97 -19.42
N GLY A 137 0.20 22.66 -19.26
CA GLY A 137 0.29 23.89 -18.47
C GLY A 137 0.06 23.68 -16.96
N VAL A 138 0.43 22.51 -16.42
CA VAL A 138 0.33 22.24 -14.98
C VAL A 138 1.24 23.21 -14.23
N GLU A 139 0.68 23.99 -13.30
CA GLU A 139 1.41 24.99 -12.53
C GLU A 139 2.08 24.38 -11.30
N HIS A 140 1.36 23.48 -10.58
CA HIS A 140 1.87 22.82 -9.38
C HIS A 140 1.45 21.36 -9.33
N CYS A 141 2.40 20.49 -8.90
CA CYS A 141 2.18 19.10 -8.59
C CYS A 141 2.20 18.90 -7.07
N LEU A 142 1.07 18.49 -6.47
CA LEU A 142 0.98 18.14 -5.06
C LEU A 142 1.26 16.65 -4.87
N ILE A 143 2.32 16.33 -4.11
CA ILE A 143 2.67 14.96 -3.73
C ILE A 143 2.23 14.75 -2.29
N ILE A 144 1.32 13.81 -2.07
CA ILE A 144 0.84 13.37 -0.75
C ILE A 144 1.48 12.01 -0.50
N CYS A 145 2.37 11.91 0.48
CA CYS A 145 3.07 10.67 0.80
C CYS A 145 2.97 10.35 2.29
N GLY A 146 3.46 9.18 2.70
CA GLY A 146 3.43 8.73 4.08
C GLY A 146 4.29 9.56 5.04
N ILE A 147 5.05 8.90 5.88
CA ILE A 147 5.84 9.53 6.94
C ILE A 147 6.95 10.46 6.43
N ASN A 148 7.55 11.19 7.36
CA ASN A 148 8.54 12.24 7.05
C ASN A 148 9.75 11.78 6.22
N THR A 149 10.19 10.54 6.39
CA THR A 149 11.31 9.96 5.61
C THR A 149 10.99 9.89 4.11
N LEU A 150 9.73 9.56 3.75
CA LEU A 150 9.27 9.58 2.36
C LEU A 150 9.32 10.96 1.73
N LYS A 151 8.98 12.01 2.49
CA LYS A 151 9.08 13.38 1.96
C LYS A 151 10.50 13.75 1.58
N SER A 152 11.46 13.39 2.43
CA SER A 152 12.88 13.65 2.14
C SER A 152 13.38 12.80 0.97
N ASN A 153 12.88 11.57 0.83
CA ASN A 153 13.19 10.73 -0.33
C ASN A 153 12.64 11.32 -1.63
N TRP A 154 11.38 11.76 -1.64
CA TRP A 154 10.80 12.45 -2.79
C TRP A 154 11.60 13.70 -3.18
N GLU A 155 12.03 14.51 -2.21
CA GLU A 155 12.85 15.69 -2.45
C GLU A 155 14.20 15.31 -3.09
N LYS A 156 14.88 14.26 -2.60
CA LYS A 156 16.13 13.74 -3.16
C LYS A 156 15.94 13.24 -4.60
N GLU A 157 14.90 12.44 -4.84
CA GLU A 157 14.60 11.90 -6.16
C GLU A 157 14.23 13.01 -7.15
N ILE A 158 13.45 14.02 -6.73
CA ILE A 158 13.14 15.18 -7.58
C ILE A 158 14.43 15.92 -7.96
N SER A 159 15.31 16.21 -7.01
CA SER A 159 16.59 16.90 -7.28
C SER A 159 17.52 16.09 -8.18
N LYS A 160 17.47 14.75 -8.08
CA LYS A 160 18.28 13.84 -8.89
C LYS A 160 17.78 13.77 -10.34
N HIS A 161 16.46 13.72 -10.53
CA HIS A 161 15.85 13.40 -11.81
C HIS A 161 15.21 14.59 -12.53
N SER A 162 15.11 15.76 -11.88
CA SER A 162 14.49 16.96 -12.43
C SER A 162 15.24 18.21 -11.99
N ASP A 163 15.10 19.28 -12.75
CA ASP A 163 15.57 20.63 -12.39
C ASP A 163 14.42 21.51 -11.86
N LEU A 164 13.21 20.95 -11.71
CA LEU A 164 12.08 21.66 -11.17
C LEU A 164 12.17 21.84 -9.66
N SER A 165 11.72 22.99 -9.19
CA SER A 165 11.75 23.36 -7.79
C SER A 165 10.83 22.50 -6.93
N CYS A 166 11.23 22.28 -5.68
CA CYS A 166 10.50 21.42 -4.74
C CYS A 166 10.41 22.06 -3.35
N ARG A 167 9.24 22.00 -2.73
CA ARG A 167 8.99 22.43 -1.34
C ARG A 167 8.32 21.33 -0.53
N ILE A 168 8.90 20.99 0.62
CA ILE A 168 8.23 20.19 1.66
C ILE A 168 7.51 21.12 2.63
N ILE A 169 6.20 21.06 2.69
CA ILE A 169 5.39 21.87 3.60
C ILE A 169 5.72 21.56 5.06
N GLY A 170 6.08 22.58 5.79
CA GLY A 170 6.46 22.51 7.20
C GLY A 170 7.89 22.07 7.48
N LYS A 171 8.73 21.85 6.48
CA LYS A 171 10.17 21.57 6.69
C LYS A 171 10.87 22.80 7.26
N ARG A 172 11.65 22.62 8.32
CA ARG A 172 12.45 23.64 8.96
C ARG A 172 13.87 23.12 9.18
N ILE A 173 14.84 24.02 9.14
CA ILE A 173 16.21 23.74 9.54
C ILE A 173 16.47 24.54 10.82
N ASN A 174 16.76 23.86 11.93
CA ASN A 174 17.06 24.53 13.18
C ASN A 174 18.48 25.13 13.17
N LYS A 175 18.80 25.92 14.21
CA LYS A 175 20.12 26.58 14.33
C LYS A 175 21.30 25.59 14.35
N LYS A 176 21.07 24.33 14.64
CA LYS A 176 22.10 23.26 14.64
C LYS A 176 22.19 22.52 13.30
N GLY A 177 21.46 22.98 12.25
CA GLY A 177 21.42 22.32 10.94
C GLY A 177 20.53 21.08 10.87
N ASN A 178 19.77 20.74 11.93
CA ASN A 178 18.89 19.58 11.92
C ASN A 178 17.55 19.93 11.29
N ILE A 179 17.00 18.97 10.51
CA ILE A 179 15.66 19.07 9.91
C ILE A 179 14.62 18.83 11.02
N THR A 180 13.67 19.73 11.12
CA THR A 180 12.50 19.63 12.00
C THR A 180 11.23 19.92 11.18
N TYR A 181 10.07 19.56 11.71
CA TYR A 181 8.82 19.78 11.02
C TYR A 181 7.89 20.67 11.84
N ALA A 182 7.31 21.64 11.17
CA ALA A 182 6.40 22.62 11.74
C ALA A 182 5.07 21.99 12.22
N SER A 183 4.41 22.67 13.14
CA SER A 183 3.06 22.34 13.60
C SER A 183 2.03 22.42 12.45
N VAL A 184 0.85 21.83 12.64
CA VAL A 184 -0.23 21.89 11.65
C VAL A 184 -0.65 23.34 11.39
N ALA A 185 -0.70 24.20 12.43
CA ALA A 185 -1.04 25.60 12.29
C ALA A 185 -0.07 26.38 11.39
N GLU A 186 1.24 26.11 11.54
CA GLU A 186 2.26 26.73 10.69
C GLU A 186 2.18 26.22 9.24
N ARG A 187 1.90 24.92 9.02
CA ARG A 187 1.64 24.37 7.67
C ARG A 187 0.45 25.02 6.99
N ILE A 188 -0.64 25.30 7.74
CA ILE A 188 -1.80 26.03 7.23
C ILE A 188 -1.40 27.45 6.80
N LYS A 189 -0.58 28.13 7.61
CA LYS A 189 -0.06 29.46 7.27
C LYS A 189 0.77 29.43 5.99
N GLU A 190 1.63 28.43 5.86
CA GLU A 190 2.47 28.20 4.67
C GLU A 190 1.62 28.00 3.41
N LEU A 191 0.62 27.12 3.47
CA LEU A 191 -0.34 26.86 2.38
C LEU A 191 -1.25 28.07 2.06
N SER A 192 -1.32 29.06 2.95
CA SER A 192 -2.10 30.28 2.73
C SER A 192 -1.32 31.36 1.97
N SER A 193 -0.01 31.20 1.83
CA SER A 193 0.88 32.06 1.06
C SER A 193 1.07 31.50 -0.35
N PRO A 194 1.41 32.33 -1.35
CA PRO A 194 1.81 31.84 -2.66
C PRO A 194 3.00 30.86 -2.55
N ILE A 195 2.97 29.83 -3.35
CA ILE A 195 4.02 28.82 -3.48
C ILE A 195 4.52 28.92 -4.92
N ASP A 196 5.82 29.15 -5.09
CA ASP A 196 6.42 29.29 -6.42
C ASP A 196 7.03 27.96 -6.91
N GLU A 197 7.24 27.01 -5.98
CA GLU A 197 7.81 25.71 -6.32
C GLU A 197 6.82 24.83 -7.04
N PHE A 198 7.30 24.14 -8.07
CA PHE A 198 6.47 23.26 -8.89
C PHE A 198 6.01 22.02 -8.13
N PHE A 199 6.92 21.32 -7.45
CA PHE A 199 6.59 20.18 -6.59
C PHE A 199 6.33 20.64 -5.15
N VAL A 200 5.17 20.29 -4.63
CA VAL A 200 4.78 20.56 -3.24
C VAL A 200 4.52 19.24 -2.54
N ILE A 201 5.25 18.95 -1.47
CA ILE A 201 5.19 17.67 -0.76
C ILE A 201 4.52 17.84 0.59
N LEU A 202 3.53 16.98 0.87
CA LEU A 202 2.77 16.96 2.11
C LEU A 202 2.63 15.51 2.62
N ASN A 203 2.67 15.31 3.94
CA ASN A 203 2.40 13.99 4.48
C ASN A 203 0.89 13.75 4.65
N ILE A 204 0.47 12.50 4.45
CA ILE A 204 -0.94 12.07 4.44
C ILE A 204 -1.64 12.33 5.79
N GLU A 205 -0.90 12.28 6.91
CA GLU A 205 -1.45 12.58 8.24
C GLU A 205 -1.95 14.03 8.35
N THR A 206 -1.37 14.95 7.57
CA THR A 206 -1.80 16.35 7.55
C THR A 206 -3.22 16.49 6.98
N LEU A 207 -3.69 15.52 6.18
CA LEU A 207 -5.07 15.49 5.70
C LEU A 207 -6.11 15.31 6.82
N ARG A 208 -5.72 14.94 8.04
CA ARG A 208 -6.64 14.93 9.20
C ARG A 208 -7.19 16.33 9.54
N SER A 209 -6.48 17.39 9.14
CA SER A 209 -6.91 18.76 9.36
C SER A 209 -7.87 19.25 8.26
N ASN A 210 -9.10 19.61 8.64
CA ASN A 210 -10.06 20.19 7.71
C ASN A 210 -9.59 21.55 7.15
N ASP A 211 -8.84 22.32 7.94
CA ASP A 211 -8.32 23.62 7.50
C ASP A 211 -7.25 23.47 6.43
N VAL A 212 -6.40 22.45 6.52
CA VAL A 212 -5.46 22.09 5.44
C VAL A 212 -6.24 21.79 4.16
N ILE A 213 -7.27 20.95 4.23
CA ILE A 213 -8.10 20.61 3.06
C ILE A 213 -8.74 21.85 2.45
N LYS A 214 -9.25 22.74 3.29
CA LYS A 214 -9.83 24.01 2.83
C LYS A 214 -8.79 24.83 2.06
N LYS A 215 -7.54 24.88 2.53
CA LYS A 215 -6.45 25.61 1.84
C LYS A 215 -6.05 24.94 0.53
N LEU A 216 -5.99 23.63 0.48
CA LEU A 216 -5.67 22.88 -0.75
C LEU A 216 -6.76 23.01 -1.82
N ARG A 217 -8.04 23.19 -1.42
CA ARG A 217 -9.17 23.30 -2.36
C ARG A 217 -9.45 24.70 -2.85
N SER A 218 -9.34 25.67 -1.97
CA SER A 218 -9.77 27.06 -2.22
C SER A 218 -8.69 28.07 -1.85
N GLY A 219 -7.46 27.63 -1.69
CA GLY A 219 -6.30 28.48 -1.43
C GLY A 219 -5.85 29.27 -2.66
N LYS A 220 -4.80 30.04 -2.47
CA LYS A 220 -4.17 30.82 -3.55
C LYS A 220 -3.40 29.93 -4.53
N ASN A 221 -3.00 28.73 -4.09
CA ASN A 221 -2.21 27.79 -4.86
C ASN A 221 -3.14 26.80 -5.58
N LYS A 222 -3.00 26.68 -6.88
CA LYS A 222 -3.79 25.76 -7.70
C LYS A 222 -2.95 24.50 -7.96
N PHE A 223 -3.42 23.36 -7.49
CA PHE A 223 -2.79 22.07 -7.72
C PHE A 223 -3.51 21.33 -8.84
N ASP A 224 -2.96 21.41 -10.05
CA ASP A 224 -3.55 20.77 -11.23
C ASP A 224 -3.24 19.28 -11.31
N MET A 225 -2.12 18.85 -10.73
CA MET A 225 -1.72 17.46 -10.59
C MET A 225 -1.61 17.09 -9.11
N MET A 226 -2.19 15.95 -8.73
CA MET A 226 -2.04 15.37 -7.39
C MET A 226 -1.60 13.91 -7.49
N VAL A 227 -0.56 13.58 -6.77
CA VAL A 227 -0.02 12.22 -6.64
C VAL A 227 -0.18 11.78 -5.19
N VAL A 228 -0.83 10.65 -4.94
CA VAL A 228 -0.91 10.04 -3.61
C VAL A 228 -0.08 8.78 -3.59
N ASP A 229 1.05 8.85 -2.90
CA ASP A 229 1.95 7.71 -2.73
C ASP A 229 1.47 6.81 -1.58
N GLU A 230 1.52 5.50 -1.82
CA GLU A 230 0.94 4.46 -0.95
C GLU A 230 -0.54 4.75 -0.62
N ILE A 231 -1.35 5.01 -1.66
CA ILE A 231 -2.75 5.42 -1.53
C ILE A 231 -3.59 4.47 -0.67
N HIS A 232 -3.18 3.20 -0.55
CA HIS A 232 -3.81 2.20 0.31
C HIS A 232 -3.82 2.60 1.81
N VAL A 233 -2.95 3.50 2.26
CA VAL A 233 -2.96 4.02 3.64
C VAL A 233 -4.25 4.79 3.95
N ALA A 234 -4.91 5.34 2.92
CA ALA A 234 -6.19 6.04 3.05
C ALA A 234 -7.40 5.16 2.69
N LYS A 235 -7.27 3.82 2.73
CA LYS A 235 -8.30 2.84 2.30
C LYS A 235 -9.65 2.92 3.03
N THR A 236 -9.68 3.48 4.24
CA THR A 236 -10.88 3.52 5.09
C THR A 236 -11.69 4.79 4.85
N PRO A 237 -12.86 4.73 4.18
CA PRO A 237 -13.69 5.91 3.87
C PRO A 237 -14.21 6.64 5.10
N ALA A 238 -14.42 5.92 6.22
CA ALA A 238 -14.89 6.48 7.48
C ALA A 238 -13.78 7.20 8.27
N SER A 239 -12.51 7.01 7.94
CA SER A 239 -11.41 7.73 8.58
C SER A 239 -11.41 9.21 8.21
N GLN A 240 -10.84 10.05 9.07
CA GLN A 240 -10.74 11.49 8.77
C GLN A 240 -9.85 11.76 7.55
N GLN A 241 -8.78 10.98 7.39
CA GLN A 241 -7.89 11.05 6.22
C GLN A 241 -8.63 10.66 4.94
N GLY A 242 -9.34 9.53 4.94
CA GLY A 242 -10.10 9.06 3.77
C GLY A 242 -11.18 10.05 3.36
N ARG A 243 -12.02 10.51 4.32
CA ARG A 243 -13.02 11.54 4.04
C ARG A 243 -12.44 12.83 3.47
N ASN A 244 -11.28 13.24 3.95
CA ASN A 244 -10.64 14.46 3.52
C ASN A 244 -9.92 14.28 2.16
N LEU A 245 -9.35 13.12 1.89
CA LEU A 245 -8.81 12.81 0.57
C LEU A 245 -9.90 12.89 -0.52
N LEU A 246 -11.09 12.34 -0.25
CA LEU A 246 -12.22 12.42 -1.19
C LEU A 246 -12.72 13.84 -1.46
N LYS A 247 -12.39 14.83 -0.61
CA LYS A 247 -12.70 16.23 -0.86
C LYS A 247 -11.72 16.92 -1.83
N LEU A 248 -10.54 16.32 -2.07
CA LEU A 248 -9.53 16.84 -2.98
C LEU A 248 -9.85 16.43 -4.43
N THR A 249 -10.81 17.10 -5.02
CA THR A 249 -11.33 16.84 -6.38
C THR A 249 -10.95 17.90 -7.40
N THR A 250 -10.19 18.91 -7.00
CA THR A 250 -9.91 20.10 -7.84
C THR A 250 -8.81 19.86 -8.87
N ALA A 251 -7.95 18.85 -8.67
CA ALA A 251 -6.89 18.52 -9.61
C ALA A 251 -7.44 17.89 -10.89
N LYS A 252 -6.93 18.31 -12.03
CA LYS A 252 -7.19 17.70 -13.34
C LYS A 252 -6.58 16.29 -13.41
N PHE A 253 -5.34 16.14 -12.95
CA PHE A 253 -4.61 14.86 -12.96
C PHE A 253 -4.51 14.30 -11.54
N LYS A 254 -5.05 13.10 -11.32
CA LYS A 254 -5.07 12.42 -10.02
C LYS A 254 -4.51 11.02 -10.14
N ILE A 255 -3.34 10.79 -9.57
CA ILE A 255 -2.62 9.54 -9.69
C ILE A 255 -2.41 8.90 -8.31
N GLY A 256 -2.90 7.67 -8.14
CA GLY A 256 -2.65 6.86 -6.95
C GLY A 256 -1.54 5.87 -7.19
N LEU A 257 -0.53 5.85 -6.31
CA LEU A 257 0.58 4.90 -6.37
C LEU A 257 0.45 3.87 -5.27
N THR A 258 0.60 2.60 -5.60
CA THR A 258 0.79 1.52 -4.61
C THR A 258 1.32 0.27 -5.28
N GLY A 259 2.18 -0.47 -4.59
CA GLY A 259 2.59 -1.81 -5.04
C GLY A 259 1.58 -2.91 -4.68
N THR A 260 0.64 -2.61 -3.79
CA THR A 260 -0.35 -3.55 -3.24
C THR A 260 -1.74 -2.91 -3.27
N PRO A 261 -2.47 -3.00 -4.40
CA PRO A 261 -3.76 -2.32 -4.58
C PRO A 261 -4.87 -2.86 -3.69
N ILE A 262 -4.87 -4.14 -3.42
CA ILE A 262 -5.77 -4.83 -2.50
C ILE A 262 -4.89 -5.49 -1.45
N LEU A 263 -4.92 -4.98 -0.24
CA LEU A 263 -4.15 -5.51 0.87
C LEU A 263 -4.86 -6.68 1.53
N ASN A 264 -6.10 -6.47 1.95
CA ASN A 264 -6.80 -7.37 2.85
C ASN A 264 -8.19 -7.75 2.31
N SER A 265 -8.81 -6.85 1.56
CA SER A 265 -10.19 -7.00 1.15
C SER A 265 -10.45 -6.28 -0.17
N PRO A 266 -11.35 -6.81 -1.02
CA PRO A 266 -11.82 -6.11 -2.22
C PRO A 266 -12.31 -4.68 -1.94
N LEU A 267 -12.74 -4.40 -0.70
CA LEU A 267 -13.19 -3.07 -0.27
C LEU A 267 -12.06 -2.04 -0.20
N ASP A 268 -10.81 -2.48 -0.11
CA ASP A 268 -9.64 -1.59 -0.12
C ASP A 268 -9.49 -0.83 -1.44
N ALA A 269 -10.03 -1.38 -2.53
CA ALA A 269 -10.03 -0.75 -3.86
C ALA A 269 -10.98 0.46 -3.95
N TYR A 270 -11.98 0.58 -3.06
CA TYR A 270 -12.98 1.64 -3.14
C TYR A 270 -12.37 3.04 -3.12
N MET A 271 -11.52 3.32 -2.14
CA MET A 271 -10.95 4.67 -1.97
C MET A 271 -10.04 5.09 -3.13
N PRO A 272 -9.10 4.26 -3.60
CA PRO A 272 -8.31 4.57 -4.79
C PRO A 272 -9.17 4.84 -6.04
N LEU A 273 -10.12 3.96 -6.34
CA LEU A 273 -11.01 4.10 -7.50
C LEU A 273 -11.91 5.35 -7.39
N LYS A 274 -12.47 5.59 -6.19
CA LYS A 274 -13.34 6.75 -5.94
C LYS A 274 -12.59 8.06 -6.08
N TRP A 275 -11.39 8.16 -5.51
CA TRP A 275 -10.62 9.40 -5.53
C TRP A 275 -10.09 9.72 -6.94
N THR A 276 -9.64 8.72 -7.69
CA THR A 276 -9.21 8.91 -9.10
C THR A 276 -10.37 9.17 -10.05
N GLY A 277 -11.62 8.94 -9.63
CA GLY A 277 -12.82 9.18 -10.44
C GLY A 277 -13.28 7.97 -11.25
N ASN A 278 -12.69 6.80 -11.03
CA ASN A 278 -13.00 5.55 -11.72
C ASN A 278 -14.14 4.75 -11.05
N ASP A 279 -14.65 5.22 -9.93
CA ASP A 279 -15.88 4.73 -9.29
C ASP A 279 -16.73 5.90 -8.78
N ASN A 280 -17.97 5.97 -9.21
CA ASN A 280 -18.91 7.01 -8.81
C ASN A 280 -19.92 6.54 -7.74
N SER A 281 -19.86 5.27 -7.33
CA SER A 281 -20.77 4.70 -6.35
C SER A 281 -20.56 5.28 -4.94
N THR A 282 -21.55 5.11 -4.07
CA THR A 282 -21.37 5.31 -2.63
C THR A 282 -20.69 4.07 -2.03
N TYR A 283 -20.03 4.22 -0.89
CA TYR A 283 -19.41 3.08 -0.20
C TYR A 283 -20.43 1.97 0.15
N GLY A 284 -21.68 2.36 0.47
CA GLY A 284 -22.76 1.39 0.69
C GLY A 284 -23.08 0.57 -0.56
N ASN A 285 -23.18 1.23 -1.72
CA ASN A 285 -23.43 0.56 -2.99
C ASN A 285 -22.25 -0.33 -3.40
N PHE A 286 -21.02 0.14 -3.21
CA PHE A 286 -19.81 -0.63 -3.46
C PHE A 286 -19.79 -1.92 -2.61
N LYS A 287 -20.08 -1.81 -1.31
CA LYS A 287 -20.24 -2.98 -0.44
C LYS A 287 -21.34 -3.92 -0.91
N ALA A 288 -22.50 -3.40 -1.27
CA ALA A 288 -23.62 -4.22 -1.76
C ALA A 288 -23.27 -4.98 -3.06
N GLN A 289 -22.40 -4.38 -3.89
CA GLN A 289 -21.93 -4.97 -5.15
C GLN A 289 -20.93 -6.10 -4.93
N TYR A 290 -20.01 -5.96 -3.97
CA TYR A 290 -18.86 -6.86 -3.83
C TYR A 290 -18.90 -7.74 -2.58
N CYS A 291 -19.76 -7.46 -1.58
CA CYS A 291 -19.86 -8.27 -0.36
C CYS A 291 -21.03 -9.23 -0.40
N VAL A 292 -20.85 -10.39 0.22
CA VAL A 292 -21.91 -11.33 0.59
C VAL A 292 -22.14 -11.18 2.09
N TYR A 293 -23.40 -10.90 2.46
CA TYR A 293 -23.77 -10.74 3.85
C TYR A 293 -24.40 -12.02 4.40
N GLY A 294 -24.19 -12.27 5.69
CA GLY A 294 -24.71 -13.40 6.44
C GLY A 294 -24.78 -13.11 7.94
N GLY A 295 -24.76 -14.17 8.75
CA GLY A 295 -24.94 -14.07 10.20
C GLY A 295 -26.41 -13.91 10.62
N PRO A 296 -26.70 -13.94 11.93
CA PRO A 296 -28.07 -13.95 12.47
C PRO A 296 -28.90 -12.73 12.05
N PHE A 297 -28.26 -11.58 11.79
CA PHE A 297 -28.89 -10.31 11.40
C PHE A 297 -28.58 -9.90 9.97
N ASN A 298 -27.93 -10.76 9.18
CA ASN A 298 -27.51 -10.50 7.80
C ASN A 298 -26.70 -9.21 7.62
N ASN A 299 -25.87 -8.86 8.59
CA ASN A 299 -25.05 -7.65 8.63
C ASN A 299 -23.53 -7.93 8.66
N GLU A 300 -23.14 -9.20 8.71
CA GLU A 300 -21.76 -9.64 8.68
C GLU A 300 -21.31 -9.95 7.25
N ILE A 301 -20.08 -9.57 6.89
CA ILE A 301 -19.51 -9.92 5.59
C ILE A 301 -18.96 -11.35 5.72
N VAL A 302 -19.64 -12.30 5.08
CA VAL A 302 -19.25 -13.72 5.10
C VAL A 302 -18.51 -14.14 3.83
N GLY A 303 -18.38 -13.27 2.85
CA GLY A 303 -17.67 -13.53 1.60
C GLY A 303 -17.75 -12.36 0.62
N TYR A 304 -17.16 -12.57 -0.55
CA TYR A 304 -17.13 -11.61 -1.63
C TYR A 304 -17.69 -12.19 -2.91
N LYS A 305 -18.19 -11.33 -3.79
CA LYS A 305 -18.80 -11.67 -5.09
C LYS A 305 -18.37 -10.68 -6.16
N ASN A 306 -18.57 -11.01 -7.43
CA ASN A 306 -18.27 -10.14 -8.59
C ASN A 306 -16.81 -9.67 -8.64
N LEU A 307 -15.87 -10.50 -8.19
CA LEU A 307 -14.44 -10.14 -8.12
C LEU A 307 -13.85 -9.92 -9.52
N ASP A 308 -14.32 -10.66 -10.52
CA ASP A 308 -13.89 -10.47 -11.91
C ASP A 308 -14.23 -9.06 -12.41
N MET A 309 -15.43 -8.56 -12.10
CA MET A 309 -15.84 -7.18 -12.44
C MET A 309 -14.95 -6.13 -11.75
N LEU A 310 -14.55 -6.39 -10.50
CA LEU A 310 -13.66 -5.49 -9.80
C LEU A 310 -12.25 -5.51 -10.41
N SER A 311 -11.78 -6.68 -10.81
CA SER A 311 -10.48 -6.84 -11.49
C SER A 311 -10.47 -6.08 -12.81
N GLU A 312 -11.49 -6.28 -13.65
CA GLU A 312 -11.66 -5.56 -14.92
C GLU A 312 -11.71 -4.04 -14.71
N GLN A 313 -12.45 -3.58 -13.68
CA GLN A 313 -12.53 -2.15 -13.36
C GLN A 313 -11.15 -1.59 -12.96
N ILE A 314 -10.39 -2.31 -12.13
CA ILE A 314 -9.03 -1.90 -11.74
C ILE A 314 -8.11 -1.91 -12.96
N GLU A 315 -8.13 -2.96 -13.76
CA GLU A 315 -7.30 -3.10 -14.96
C GLU A 315 -7.54 -1.98 -15.98
N SER A 316 -8.80 -1.57 -16.15
CA SER A 316 -9.17 -0.52 -17.11
C SER A 316 -8.63 0.87 -16.75
N CYS A 317 -8.28 1.11 -15.49
CA CYS A 317 -7.82 2.41 -15.00
C CYS A 317 -6.46 2.35 -14.28
N SER A 318 -5.68 1.30 -14.53
CA SER A 318 -4.39 1.14 -13.89
C SER A 318 -3.33 0.56 -14.80
N LEU A 319 -2.07 0.76 -14.42
CA LEU A 319 -0.95 -0.01 -14.94
C LEU A 319 -0.34 -0.82 -13.80
N ARG A 320 -0.16 -2.11 -14.04
CA ARG A 320 0.48 -3.03 -13.09
C ARG A 320 1.55 -3.85 -13.79
N ARG A 321 2.77 -3.73 -13.29
CA ARG A 321 3.91 -4.51 -13.79
C ARG A 321 4.62 -5.19 -12.63
N THR A 322 5.20 -6.34 -12.93
CA THR A 322 5.97 -7.15 -11.98
C THR A 322 7.46 -6.97 -12.20
N LYS A 323 8.26 -7.38 -11.22
CA LYS A 323 9.73 -7.29 -11.31
C LYS A 323 10.35 -8.20 -12.36
N ASP A 324 9.57 -9.11 -12.94
CA ASP A 324 10.03 -9.99 -14.03
C ASP A 324 10.49 -9.21 -15.28
N LEU A 325 10.08 -7.95 -15.40
CA LEU A 325 10.56 -7.01 -16.43
C LEU A 325 12.00 -6.53 -16.19
N LEU A 326 12.51 -6.72 -14.98
CA LEU A 326 13.85 -6.31 -14.58
C LEU A 326 14.78 -7.51 -14.59
N ASN A 327 15.96 -7.32 -15.14
CA ASN A 327 17.04 -8.30 -15.03
C ASN A 327 17.76 -8.11 -13.67
N LEU A 328 17.01 -8.36 -12.56
CA LEU A 328 17.59 -8.29 -11.22
C LEU A 328 18.42 -9.52 -10.92
N PRO A 329 19.47 -9.39 -10.09
CA PRO A 329 20.20 -10.55 -9.56
C PRO A 329 19.25 -11.52 -8.83
N GLU A 330 19.66 -12.77 -8.73
CA GLU A 330 18.88 -13.81 -8.04
C GLU A 330 18.60 -13.44 -6.58
N LYS A 331 17.40 -13.76 -6.09
CA LYS A 331 16.99 -13.62 -4.70
C LYS A 331 16.75 -14.99 -4.09
N THR A 332 17.54 -15.33 -3.08
CA THR A 332 17.43 -16.59 -2.34
C THR A 332 16.93 -16.33 -0.93
N VAL A 333 15.84 -17.00 -0.52
CA VAL A 333 15.30 -16.94 0.85
C VAL A 333 15.70 -18.22 1.59
N ILE A 334 16.29 -18.06 2.76
CA ILE A 334 16.80 -19.12 3.61
C ILE A 334 16.05 -19.08 4.95
N ASP A 335 15.15 -20.04 5.15
CA ASP A 335 14.47 -20.24 6.42
C ASP A 335 15.34 -21.08 7.34
N GLU A 336 15.87 -20.48 8.40
CA GLU A 336 16.73 -21.14 9.37
C GLU A 336 15.94 -21.42 10.66
N VAL A 337 15.73 -22.71 10.96
CA VAL A 337 15.02 -23.16 12.15
C VAL A 337 16.05 -23.48 13.24
N LEU A 338 15.90 -22.84 14.39
CA LEU A 338 16.82 -22.88 15.51
C LEU A 338 16.17 -23.59 16.71
N ASP A 339 16.88 -24.51 17.34
CA ASP A 339 16.49 -25.01 18.64
C ASP A 339 16.90 -24.00 19.71
N MET A 340 15.98 -23.62 20.57
CA MET A 340 16.25 -22.68 21.65
C MET A 340 17.26 -23.29 22.66
N ALA A 341 18.16 -22.45 23.18
CA ALA A 341 19.02 -22.83 24.28
C ALA A 341 18.18 -23.30 25.49
N PRO A 342 18.67 -24.22 26.36
CA PRO A 342 17.86 -24.82 27.41
C PRO A 342 17.20 -23.81 28.38
N ASP A 343 17.90 -22.75 28.76
CA ASP A 343 17.40 -21.67 29.58
C ASP A 343 16.33 -20.83 28.86
N HIS A 344 16.53 -20.57 27.55
CA HIS A 344 15.57 -19.87 26.71
C HIS A 344 14.30 -20.72 26.52
N GLN A 345 14.45 -22.02 26.26
CA GLN A 345 13.33 -22.96 26.12
C GLN A 345 12.50 -23.02 27.42
N LEU A 346 13.17 -23.07 28.58
CA LEU A 346 12.49 -23.10 29.88
C LEU A 346 11.67 -21.82 30.12
N LEU A 347 12.27 -20.65 29.83
CA LEU A 347 11.55 -19.37 29.92
C LEU A 347 10.34 -19.36 29.01
N TYR A 348 10.51 -19.79 27.73
CA TYR A 348 9.44 -19.83 26.76
C TYR A 348 8.30 -20.75 27.21
N SER A 349 8.61 -21.97 27.68
CA SER A 349 7.62 -22.95 28.20
C SER A 349 6.83 -22.38 29.38
N ASN A 350 7.50 -21.75 30.35
CA ASN A 350 6.84 -21.12 31.48
C ASN A 350 5.85 -20.01 31.08
N ILE A 351 6.21 -19.23 30.04
CA ILE A 351 5.32 -18.20 29.49
C ILE A 351 4.12 -18.85 28.76
N CYS A 352 4.33 -19.92 28.00
CA CYS A 352 3.26 -20.68 27.34
C CYS A 352 2.28 -21.24 28.36
N GLU A 353 2.75 -21.94 29.39
CA GLU A 353 1.90 -22.51 30.45
C GLU A 353 1.04 -21.45 31.14
N GLY A 354 1.64 -20.31 31.49
CA GLY A 354 0.92 -19.20 32.10
C GLY A 354 -0.13 -18.57 31.16
N ILE A 355 0.10 -18.58 29.84
CA ILE A 355 -0.84 -18.07 28.84
C ILE A 355 -1.97 -19.08 28.62
N VAL A 356 -1.67 -20.37 28.44
CA VAL A 356 -2.67 -21.44 28.24
C VAL A 356 -3.63 -21.48 29.42
N ASP A 357 -3.10 -21.46 30.65
CA ASP A 357 -3.87 -21.39 31.89
C ASP A 357 -4.87 -20.21 31.94
N GLN A 358 -4.52 -19.07 31.35
CA GLN A 358 -5.42 -17.92 31.28
C GLN A 358 -6.49 -18.09 30.19
N VAL A 359 -6.13 -18.68 29.04
CA VAL A 359 -7.07 -18.93 27.95
C VAL A 359 -8.20 -19.87 28.40
N ASP A 360 -7.87 -20.91 29.17
CA ASP A 360 -8.83 -21.90 29.64
C ASP A 360 -9.77 -21.38 30.75
N LYS A 361 -9.29 -20.45 31.57
CA LYS A 361 -10.03 -19.96 32.73
C LYS A 361 -10.90 -18.73 32.49
N VAL A 362 -10.64 -17.95 31.43
CA VAL A 362 -11.30 -16.65 31.21
C VAL A 362 -11.79 -16.56 29.75
N LYS A 363 -13.01 -16.03 29.56
CA LYS A 363 -13.50 -15.67 28.24
C LYS A 363 -12.73 -14.45 27.71
N LEU A 364 -11.66 -14.70 26.94
CA LEU A 364 -10.75 -13.68 26.45
C LEU A 364 -11.30 -12.96 25.20
N SER A 365 -11.02 -11.67 25.12
CA SER A 365 -11.24 -10.88 23.91
C SER A 365 -10.09 -11.09 22.90
N VAL A 366 -10.35 -10.81 21.62
CA VAL A 366 -9.32 -10.82 20.55
C VAL A 366 -8.09 -9.98 20.94
N THR A 367 -8.30 -8.83 21.60
CA THR A 367 -7.22 -7.94 22.05
C THR A 367 -6.30 -8.62 23.05
N ASN A 368 -6.85 -9.41 23.98
CA ASN A 368 -6.06 -10.13 24.98
C ASN A 368 -5.25 -11.27 24.34
N LEU A 369 -5.85 -12.01 23.41
CA LEU A 369 -5.14 -13.08 22.68
C LEU A 369 -4.01 -12.51 21.81
N LEU A 370 -4.23 -11.39 21.13
CA LEU A 370 -3.17 -10.71 20.37
C LEU A 370 -2.01 -10.25 21.28
N ALA A 371 -2.32 -9.78 22.47
CA ALA A 371 -1.29 -9.41 23.45
C ALA A 371 -0.47 -10.64 23.90
N MET A 372 -1.14 -11.79 24.12
CA MET A 372 -0.48 -13.06 24.48
C MET A 372 0.44 -13.55 23.34
N VAL A 373 -0.06 -13.60 22.11
CA VAL A 373 0.74 -13.97 20.94
C VAL A 373 1.92 -13.01 20.76
N THR A 374 1.72 -11.71 20.99
CA THR A 374 2.82 -10.73 20.97
C THR A 374 3.89 -11.04 22.02
N ARG A 375 3.49 -11.43 23.23
CA ARG A 375 4.41 -11.85 24.31
C ARG A 375 5.22 -13.07 23.91
N LEU A 376 4.59 -14.09 23.32
CA LEU A 376 5.29 -15.28 22.83
C LEU A 376 6.31 -14.94 21.74
N ARG A 377 5.97 -14.03 20.82
CA ARG A 377 6.91 -13.55 19.81
C ARG A 377 8.05 -12.72 20.39
N GLN A 378 7.80 -11.93 21.42
CA GLN A 378 8.85 -11.21 22.15
C GLN A 378 9.81 -12.19 22.84
N ALA A 379 9.26 -13.26 23.45
CA ALA A 379 10.08 -14.30 24.07
C ALA A 379 11.02 -14.96 23.06
N THR A 380 10.55 -15.34 21.87
CA THR A 380 11.41 -15.95 20.84
C THR A 380 12.39 -14.96 20.20
N ALA A 381 12.03 -13.68 20.05
CA ALA A 381 12.87 -12.67 19.43
C ALA A 381 14.02 -12.22 20.35
N CYS A 382 13.71 -11.90 21.61
CA CYS A 382 14.70 -11.45 22.59
C CYS A 382 14.16 -11.61 24.02
N PRO A 383 14.60 -12.61 24.80
CA PRO A 383 14.15 -12.83 26.19
C PRO A 383 14.26 -11.61 27.09
N ALA A 384 15.27 -10.75 26.90
CA ALA A 384 15.48 -9.55 27.69
C ALA A 384 14.33 -8.53 27.66
N ILE A 385 13.37 -8.67 26.76
CA ILE A 385 12.12 -7.88 26.73
C ILE A 385 11.22 -8.23 27.93
N LEU A 386 11.26 -9.49 28.38
CA LEU A 386 10.28 -10.06 29.32
C LEU A 386 10.87 -10.35 30.71
N THR A 387 12.19 -10.48 30.81
CA THR A 387 12.88 -10.80 32.06
C THR A 387 14.19 -10.03 32.16
N THR A 388 14.60 -9.77 33.42
CA THR A 388 15.93 -9.21 33.74
C THR A 388 16.97 -10.31 34.01
N GLU A 389 16.57 -11.58 33.96
CA GLU A 389 17.48 -12.71 34.08
C GLU A 389 18.37 -12.80 32.82
N ASN A 390 19.57 -13.30 33.01
CA ASN A 390 20.51 -13.50 31.92
C ASN A 390 20.17 -14.81 31.19
N ILE A 391 19.29 -14.73 30.23
CA ILE A 391 18.85 -15.84 29.37
C ILE A 391 19.58 -15.79 28.03
N THR A 392 20.01 -16.93 27.53
CA THR A 392 20.68 -17.06 26.25
C THR A 392 19.75 -16.67 25.08
N PRO A 393 19.98 -15.56 24.37
CA PRO A 393 19.05 -15.09 23.34
C PRO A 393 19.34 -15.75 22.00
N THR A 394 18.86 -16.98 21.79
CA THR A 394 19.19 -17.88 20.67
C THR A 394 19.22 -17.19 19.28
N LYS A 395 18.18 -16.43 18.92
CA LYS A 395 18.15 -15.74 17.62
C LYS A 395 19.15 -14.60 17.53
N ILE A 396 19.39 -13.89 18.65
CA ILE A 396 20.38 -12.80 18.68
C ILE A 396 21.79 -13.37 18.50
N ASP A 397 22.12 -14.45 19.19
CA ASP A 397 23.42 -15.12 19.07
C ASP A 397 23.64 -15.57 17.65
N ARG A 398 22.66 -16.24 17.04
CA ARG A 398 22.75 -16.67 15.63
C ARG A 398 22.85 -15.48 14.67
N CYS A 399 22.12 -14.42 14.90
CA CYS A 399 22.20 -13.20 14.09
C CYS A 399 23.60 -12.56 14.16
N VAL A 400 24.23 -12.53 15.34
CA VAL A 400 25.61 -12.04 15.51
C VAL A 400 26.59 -12.92 14.73
N GLU A 401 26.46 -14.25 14.81
CA GLU A 401 27.29 -15.19 14.02
C GLU A 401 27.16 -14.91 12.52
N LEU A 402 25.93 -14.86 11.99
CA LEU A 402 25.69 -14.56 10.58
C LEU A 402 26.26 -13.19 10.17
N CYS A 403 26.07 -12.15 11.00
CA CYS A 403 26.66 -10.84 10.73
C CYS A 403 28.19 -10.92 10.64
N ASN A 404 28.84 -11.63 11.56
CA ASN A 404 30.30 -11.82 11.56
C ASN A 404 30.77 -12.54 10.27
N GLU A 405 30.09 -13.62 9.88
CA GLU A 405 30.37 -14.37 8.65
C GLU A 405 30.23 -13.49 7.40
N ILE A 406 29.11 -12.74 7.30
CA ILE A 406 28.81 -11.88 6.15
C ILE A 406 29.84 -10.76 6.04
N ILE A 407 30.13 -10.08 7.15
CA ILE A 407 31.04 -8.93 7.16
C ILE A 407 32.49 -9.36 6.91
N SER A 408 32.92 -10.51 7.44
CA SER A 408 34.26 -11.05 7.17
C SER A 408 34.49 -11.33 5.69
N ASN A 409 33.44 -11.54 4.92
CA ASN A 409 33.46 -11.69 3.47
C ASN A 409 33.24 -10.34 2.73
N HIS A 410 33.47 -9.22 3.39
CA HIS A 410 33.35 -7.86 2.83
C HIS A 410 31.94 -7.53 2.30
N ASN A 411 30.90 -8.13 2.85
CA ASN A 411 29.52 -7.83 2.48
C ASN A 411 28.84 -6.98 3.54
N LYS A 412 27.83 -6.21 3.09
CA LYS A 412 26.95 -5.44 3.97
C LYS A 412 25.69 -6.22 4.29
N VAL A 413 25.16 -6.03 5.49
CA VAL A 413 23.96 -6.72 5.98
C VAL A 413 22.93 -5.77 6.57
N VAL A 414 21.66 -6.02 6.25
CA VAL A 414 20.52 -5.35 6.86
C VAL A 414 19.86 -6.33 7.82
N VAL A 415 19.65 -5.91 9.07
CA VAL A 415 18.93 -6.72 10.05
C VAL A 415 17.56 -6.10 10.32
N PHE A 416 16.52 -6.90 10.16
CA PHE A 416 15.13 -6.50 10.39
C PHE A 416 14.55 -7.14 11.64
N SER A 417 13.77 -6.36 12.40
CA SER A 417 12.94 -6.85 13.48
C SER A 417 11.66 -6.02 13.59
N VAL A 418 10.58 -6.64 14.04
CA VAL A 418 9.32 -5.97 14.41
C VAL A 418 9.51 -5.21 15.72
N PHE A 419 10.35 -5.76 16.61
CA PHE A 419 10.64 -5.19 17.95
C PHE A 419 11.94 -4.38 17.95
N LYS A 420 12.03 -3.39 18.83
CA LYS A 420 13.21 -2.54 18.97
C LYS A 420 14.33 -3.18 19.80
N ASP A 421 13.94 -3.92 20.83
CA ASP A 421 14.88 -4.44 21.81
C ASP A 421 15.90 -5.42 21.21
N PRO A 422 15.52 -6.36 20.30
CA PRO A 422 16.49 -7.17 19.57
C PRO A 422 17.55 -6.33 18.85
N LEU A 423 17.13 -5.23 18.23
CA LEU A 423 18.03 -4.33 17.49
C LEU A 423 18.95 -3.55 18.44
N ASN A 424 18.44 -3.13 19.59
CA ASN A 424 19.25 -2.46 20.63
C ASN A 424 20.30 -3.41 21.22
N GLU A 425 19.96 -4.68 21.40
CA GLU A 425 20.92 -5.69 21.86
C GLU A 425 21.99 -5.97 20.80
N LEU A 426 21.60 -6.12 19.54
CA LEU A 426 22.56 -6.26 18.43
C LEU A 426 23.44 -5.03 18.26
N TYR A 427 22.90 -3.83 18.47
CA TYR A 427 23.67 -2.60 18.40
C TYR A 427 24.85 -2.59 19.37
N LYS A 428 24.66 -3.12 20.57
CA LYS A 428 25.74 -3.26 21.56
C LYS A 428 26.74 -4.34 21.15
N ARG A 429 26.25 -5.52 20.73
CA ARG A 429 27.09 -6.69 20.43
C ARG A 429 27.90 -6.52 19.14
N LEU A 430 27.38 -5.78 18.17
CA LEU A 430 28.04 -5.50 16.89
C LEU A 430 28.79 -4.15 16.90
N SER A 431 29.07 -3.56 18.05
CA SER A 431 29.67 -2.24 18.19
C SER A 431 30.98 -2.06 17.40
N ASN A 432 31.75 -3.15 17.24
CA ASN A 432 33.00 -3.16 16.46
C ASN A 432 32.79 -2.82 14.97
N TYR A 433 31.59 -3.07 14.43
CA TYR A 433 31.21 -2.77 13.05
C TYR A 433 30.50 -1.43 12.89
N LYS A 434 30.47 -0.60 13.94
CA LYS A 434 29.79 0.73 13.95
C LYS A 434 28.37 0.65 13.37
N PRO A 435 27.47 -0.20 13.92
CA PRO A 435 26.15 -0.43 13.36
C PRO A 435 25.33 0.85 13.32
N LEU A 436 24.46 0.99 12.33
CA LEU A 436 23.56 2.13 12.18
C LEU A 436 22.15 1.73 12.58
N LEU A 437 21.42 2.61 13.26
CA LEU A 437 20.05 2.35 13.74
C LEU A 437 19.00 3.12 12.91
N CYS A 438 17.95 2.39 12.50
CA CYS A 438 16.75 2.91 11.84
C CYS A 438 15.49 2.42 12.57
N THR A 439 15.26 2.95 13.79
CA THR A 439 14.12 2.58 14.65
C THR A 439 13.20 3.78 14.88
N GLY A 440 12.04 3.53 15.49
CA GLY A 440 11.07 4.59 15.80
C GLY A 440 11.57 5.65 16.78
N ASP A 441 12.61 5.36 17.57
CA ASP A 441 13.18 6.27 18.57
C ASP A 441 14.26 7.18 18.00
N VAL A 442 14.71 6.89 16.77
CA VAL A 442 15.70 7.70 16.05
C VAL A 442 14.99 8.76 15.20
N ASP A 443 15.48 9.99 15.27
CA ASP A 443 14.95 11.09 14.46
C ASP A 443 15.05 10.78 12.95
N ASP A 444 14.03 11.10 12.19
CA ASP A 444 13.96 10.81 10.74
C ASP A 444 15.12 11.44 9.95
N ALA A 445 15.65 12.60 10.41
CA ALA A 445 16.83 13.23 9.80
C ALA A 445 18.11 12.42 10.05
N ILE A 446 18.21 11.78 11.22
CA ILE A 446 19.33 10.89 11.56
C ILE A 446 19.20 9.59 10.77
N ILE A 447 17.98 9.04 10.65
CA ILE A 447 17.71 7.84 9.82
C ILE A 447 18.17 8.09 8.38
N SER A 448 17.82 9.24 7.79
CA SER A 448 18.26 9.56 6.43
C SER A 448 19.79 9.60 6.31
N LYS A 449 20.48 10.21 7.26
CA LYS A 449 21.96 10.22 7.30
C LYS A 449 22.56 8.83 7.48
N ASN A 450 21.93 7.99 8.30
CA ASN A 450 22.37 6.61 8.53
C ASN A 450 22.26 5.78 7.26
N ILE A 451 21.17 5.97 6.50
CA ILE A 451 20.97 5.30 5.21
C ILE A 451 22.05 5.75 4.21
N ASP A 452 22.29 7.06 4.09
CA ASP A 452 23.32 7.60 3.20
C ASP A 452 24.71 7.05 3.57
N LYS A 453 25.05 7.03 4.87
CA LYS A 453 26.30 6.42 5.36
C LYS A 453 26.41 4.94 5.02
N PHE A 454 25.31 4.17 5.20
CA PHE A 454 25.30 2.76 4.89
C PHE A 454 25.52 2.51 3.38
N GLN A 455 24.93 3.34 2.54
CA GLN A 455 25.07 3.20 1.09
C GLN A 455 26.48 3.57 0.60
N GLU A 456 27.10 4.61 1.16
CA GLU A 456 28.32 5.23 0.60
C GLU A 456 29.60 4.80 1.32
N SER A 457 29.53 4.43 2.60
CA SER A 457 30.72 4.16 3.43
C SER A 457 30.98 2.68 3.63
N ASP A 458 32.19 2.25 3.36
CA ASP A 458 32.66 0.86 3.65
C ASP A 458 32.87 0.59 5.15
N GLU A 459 32.94 1.63 5.98
CA GLU A 459 33.10 1.47 7.43
C GLU A 459 31.83 0.96 8.13
N ASN A 460 30.63 1.18 7.54
CA ASN A 460 29.36 0.83 8.12
C ASN A 460 28.77 -0.38 7.39
N SER A 461 29.11 -1.57 7.83
CA SER A 461 28.70 -2.82 7.18
C SER A 461 27.34 -3.34 7.67
N VAL A 462 26.79 -2.80 8.77
CA VAL A 462 25.53 -3.26 9.38
C VAL A 462 24.57 -2.10 9.57
N ILE A 463 23.32 -2.29 9.16
CA ILE A 463 22.21 -1.39 9.48
C ILE A 463 21.06 -2.19 10.12
N LEU A 464 20.56 -1.71 11.26
CA LEU A 464 19.55 -2.34 12.10
C LEU A 464 18.23 -1.58 11.97
N CYS A 465 17.19 -2.23 11.45
CA CYS A 465 15.97 -1.57 11.02
C CYS A 465 14.72 -2.19 11.64
N THR A 466 13.81 -1.38 12.20
CA THR A 466 12.46 -1.87 12.46
C THR A 466 11.67 -1.98 11.16
N THR A 467 10.93 -3.08 10.99
CA THR A 467 10.12 -3.33 9.78
C THR A 467 9.10 -2.23 9.51
N SER A 468 8.56 -1.61 10.57
CA SER A 468 7.62 -0.48 10.46
C SER A 468 8.23 0.77 9.81
N LYS A 469 9.54 0.99 9.95
CA LYS A 469 10.24 2.12 9.32
C LYS A 469 10.60 1.85 7.85
N MET A 470 10.60 0.58 7.43
CA MET A 470 10.98 0.17 6.07
C MET A 470 9.87 0.31 5.03
N GLY A 471 8.62 0.51 5.46
CA GLY A 471 7.50 0.82 4.55
C GLY A 471 7.68 2.09 3.70
N THR A 472 8.76 2.82 3.83
CA THR A 472 8.90 4.21 3.42
C THR A 472 9.98 4.46 2.38
N GLY A 473 9.92 3.83 1.20
CA GLY A 473 10.71 4.26 0.03
C GLY A 473 12.25 4.29 0.16
N ILE A 474 12.80 3.75 1.24
CA ILE A 474 14.24 3.72 1.53
C ILE A 474 14.95 2.75 0.56
N THR A 475 16.18 3.06 0.17
CA THR A 475 17.02 2.21 -0.67
C THR A 475 18.20 1.69 0.14
N LEU A 476 18.45 0.37 0.11
CA LEU A 476 19.54 -0.30 0.83
C LEU A 476 20.28 -1.29 -0.10
N THR A 477 20.44 -0.93 -1.37
CA THR A 477 21.02 -1.77 -2.43
C THR A 477 22.52 -2.03 -2.26
N ALA A 478 23.19 -1.32 -1.36
CA ALA A 478 24.57 -1.64 -0.99
C ALA A 478 24.70 -2.97 -0.22
N ALA A 479 23.58 -3.50 0.33
CA ALA A 479 23.57 -4.78 0.99
C ALA A 479 23.13 -5.90 0.04
N SER A 480 23.82 -7.04 0.12
CA SER A 480 23.46 -8.30 -0.53
C SER A 480 22.83 -9.30 0.45
N TYR A 481 22.77 -8.95 1.73
CA TYR A 481 22.26 -9.83 2.78
C TYR A 481 21.23 -9.13 3.65
N ALA A 482 20.14 -9.84 3.96
CA ALA A 482 19.15 -9.44 4.96
C ALA A 482 18.94 -10.55 5.98
N ILE A 483 18.73 -10.18 7.24
CA ILE A 483 18.41 -11.11 8.33
C ILE A 483 17.12 -10.62 9.01
N PHE A 484 16.08 -11.44 9.03
CA PHE A 484 14.88 -11.22 9.83
C PHE A 484 15.01 -12.00 11.14
N ILE A 485 15.13 -11.29 12.26
CA ILE A 485 15.10 -11.90 13.60
C ILE A 485 13.70 -12.44 13.88
N ASP A 486 12.71 -11.62 13.54
CA ASP A 486 11.30 -11.94 13.60
C ASP A 486 10.60 -11.39 12.34
N THR A 487 9.79 -12.23 11.74
CA THR A 487 9.12 -11.91 10.46
C THR A 487 7.77 -11.23 10.73
N PRO A 488 7.42 -10.15 10.03
CA PRO A 488 6.09 -9.55 10.13
C PRO A 488 4.97 -10.54 9.81
N TRP A 489 3.76 -10.31 10.37
CA TRP A 489 2.59 -11.13 10.12
C TRP A 489 2.10 -11.11 8.67
N THR A 490 2.33 -10.01 7.98
CA THR A 490 1.85 -9.82 6.61
C THR A 490 2.97 -10.02 5.60
N GLN A 491 2.69 -10.81 4.59
CA GLN A 491 3.62 -11.03 3.48
C GLN A 491 3.96 -9.70 2.77
N GLY A 492 3.00 -8.75 2.71
CA GLY A 492 3.20 -7.44 2.10
C GLY A 492 4.30 -6.63 2.80
N VAL A 493 4.33 -6.59 4.14
CA VAL A 493 5.38 -5.88 4.90
C VAL A 493 6.73 -6.57 4.74
N THR A 494 6.77 -7.90 4.80
CA THR A 494 8.00 -8.67 4.56
C THR A 494 8.56 -8.38 3.17
N GLN A 495 7.71 -8.44 2.14
CA GLN A 495 8.10 -8.13 0.77
C GLN A 495 8.60 -6.69 0.63
N GLN A 496 7.95 -5.72 1.28
CA GLN A 496 8.42 -4.32 1.29
C GLN A 496 9.82 -4.19 1.90
N CYS A 497 10.14 -4.91 2.97
CA CYS A 497 11.49 -4.91 3.55
C CYS A 497 12.51 -5.52 2.58
N GLU A 498 12.20 -6.67 1.98
CA GLU A 498 13.04 -7.35 0.98
C GLU A 498 13.30 -6.44 -0.23
N ASP A 499 12.28 -5.71 -0.68
CA ASP A 499 12.34 -4.80 -1.82
C ASP A 499 13.19 -3.54 -1.57
N ARG A 500 13.67 -3.31 -0.33
CA ARG A 500 14.67 -2.26 -0.03
C ARG A 500 16.07 -2.65 -0.48
N ILE A 501 16.33 -3.95 -0.54
CA ILE A 501 17.62 -4.53 -0.88
C ILE A 501 17.58 -5.05 -2.32
N HIS A 502 16.51 -5.77 -2.70
CA HIS A 502 16.33 -6.38 -4.01
C HIS A 502 15.49 -5.48 -4.94
N ARG A 503 16.14 -4.52 -5.58
CA ARG A 503 15.50 -3.54 -6.49
C ARG A 503 16.49 -3.04 -7.54
N ILE A 504 16.05 -2.16 -8.45
CA ILE A 504 16.93 -1.47 -9.41
C ILE A 504 18.12 -0.86 -8.67
N GLY A 505 19.34 -1.20 -9.11
CA GLY A 505 20.59 -0.81 -8.47
C GLY A 505 21.21 -1.89 -7.57
N SER A 506 20.57 -3.06 -7.41
CA SER A 506 21.23 -4.24 -6.84
C SER A 506 22.11 -4.89 -7.89
N GLU A 507 23.42 -5.03 -7.60
CA GLU A 507 24.42 -5.56 -8.53
C GLU A 507 24.78 -7.03 -8.27
N SER A 508 24.48 -7.51 -7.05
CA SER A 508 24.84 -8.86 -6.58
C SER A 508 23.59 -9.66 -6.19
N PRO A 509 23.65 -11.01 -6.23
CA PRO A 509 22.59 -11.86 -5.67
C PRO A 509 22.26 -11.49 -4.24
N VAL A 510 20.97 -11.57 -3.89
CA VAL A 510 20.47 -11.18 -2.56
C VAL A 510 20.07 -12.42 -1.77
N PHE A 511 20.60 -12.54 -0.57
CA PHE A 511 20.32 -13.62 0.37
C PHE A 511 19.53 -13.09 1.56
N ILE A 512 18.41 -13.74 1.87
CA ILE A 512 17.48 -13.33 2.93
C ILE A 512 17.36 -14.46 3.92
N TYR A 513 17.91 -14.28 5.13
CA TYR A 513 17.78 -15.22 6.23
C TYR A 513 16.54 -14.86 7.08
N ARG A 514 15.73 -15.86 7.38
CA ARG A 514 14.60 -15.73 8.32
C ARG A 514 14.81 -16.70 9.46
N LEU A 515 14.96 -16.16 10.68
CA LEU A 515 15.25 -16.96 11.88
C LEU A 515 13.96 -17.38 12.57
N TRP A 516 13.80 -18.67 12.78
CA TRP A 516 12.62 -19.27 13.40
C TRP A 516 13.04 -20.12 14.59
N CYS A 517 12.40 -19.97 15.75
CA CYS A 517 12.56 -20.90 16.87
C CYS A 517 11.68 -22.13 16.66
N ASN A 518 12.30 -23.31 16.73
CA ASN A 518 11.59 -24.59 16.68
C ASN A 518 10.61 -24.71 17.87
N ASN A 519 9.54 -25.49 17.71
CA ASN A 519 8.55 -25.75 18.76
C ASN A 519 8.06 -24.46 19.45
N SER A 520 7.73 -23.44 18.67
CA SER A 520 7.31 -22.13 19.19
C SER A 520 6.26 -21.47 18.30
N ILE A 521 5.76 -20.32 18.74
CA ILE A 521 4.85 -19.46 17.99
C ILE A 521 5.41 -19.09 16.59
N ASP A 522 6.73 -19.05 16.44
CA ASP A 522 7.36 -18.73 15.16
C ASP A 522 6.98 -19.75 14.06
N MET A 523 6.89 -21.02 14.40
CA MET A 523 6.50 -22.06 13.44
C MET A 523 5.05 -21.90 12.99
N ARG A 524 4.17 -21.36 13.84
CA ARG A 524 2.79 -21.01 13.48
C ARG A 524 2.74 -19.81 12.54
N VAL A 525 3.53 -18.77 12.86
CA VAL A 525 3.67 -17.60 11.98
C VAL A 525 4.21 -18.01 10.61
N LYS A 526 5.24 -18.88 10.57
CA LYS A 526 5.79 -19.43 9.34
C LYS A 526 4.73 -20.13 8.49
N LYS A 527 3.95 -21.03 9.09
CA LYS A 527 2.86 -21.76 8.41
C LYS A 527 1.80 -20.82 7.82
N ILE A 528 1.43 -19.75 8.55
CA ILE A 528 0.50 -18.72 8.06
C ILE A 528 1.06 -18.03 6.81
N LEU A 529 2.32 -17.63 6.85
CA LEU A 529 2.97 -16.95 5.72
C LEU A 529 3.13 -17.86 4.50
N GLU A 530 3.38 -19.16 4.69
CA GLU A 530 3.50 -20.15 3.60
C GLU A 530 2.16 -20.42 2.92
N ASN A 531 1.08 -20.52 3.68
CA ASN A 531 -0.25 -20.86 3.16
C ASN A 531 -0.95 -19.69 2.43
N LYS A 532 -0.33 -18.49 2.36
CA LYS A 532 -0.95 -17.26 1.85
C LYS A 532 -2.34 -17.00 2.46
N GLU A 533 -2.61 -17.58 3.63
CA GLU A 533 -3.86 -17.36 4.32
C GLU A 533 -3.96 -15.90 4.70
N ALA A 534 -5.11 -15.29 4.42
CA ALA A 534 -5.43 -13.91 4.75
C ALA A 534 -5.42 -13.59 6.27
N ILE A 535 -4.97 -14.53 7.10
CA ILE A 535 -4.94 -14.46 8.56
C ILE A 535 -4.05 -13.32 9.07
N GLY A 536 -2.90 -13.11 8.39
CA GLY A 536 -2.03 -11.97 8.72
C GLY A 536 -2.75 -10.63 8.60
N ASP A 537 -3.62 -10.53 7.63
CA ASP A 537 -4.42 -9.34 7.35
C ASP A 537 -5.53 -9.15 8.39
N TYR A 538 -6.18 -10.24 8.85
CA TYR A 538 -7.16 -10.20 9.94
C TYR A 538 -6.55 -9.72 11.27
N ILE A 539 -5.33 -10.15 11.58
CA ILE A 539 -4.63 -9.76 12.82
C ILE A 539 -4.24 -8.27 12.80
N VAL A 540 -3.80 -7.75 11.66
CA VAL A 540 -3.35 -6.35 11.54
C VAL A 540 -4.51 -5.36 11.55
N ASP A 541 -5.66 -5.71 10.96
CA ASP A 541 -6.81 -4.81 10.85
C ASP A 541 -7.76 -4.84 12.06
N ASN A 542 -7.40 -5.52 13.17
CA ASN A 542 -8.26 -5.65 14.36
C ASN A 542 -9.68 -6.16 14.06
N VAL A 543 -9.82 -7.09 13.13
CA VAL A 543 -11.11 -7.71 12.85
C VAL A 543 -11.52 -8.54 14.07
N ARG A 544 -12.58 -8.12 14.76
CA ARG A 544 -13.07 -8.70 16.01
C ARG A 544 -14.16 -9.73 15.74
N ASP A 545 -13.91 -10.68 14.85
CA ASP A 545 -14.86 -11.76 14.57
C ASP A 545 -14.51 -13.05 15.33
N GLU A 546 -15.47 -13.95 15.43
CA GLU A 546 -15.30 -15.25 16.11
C GLU A 546 -14.23 -16.10 15.40
N LYS A 547 -14.09 -16.00 14.09
CA LYS A 547 -13.11 -16.75 13.31
C LYS A 547 -11.67 -16.35 13.66
N THR A 548 -11.40 -15.03 13.78
CA THR A 548 -10.10 -14.54 14.25
C THR A 548 -9.81 -15.01 15.67
N LEU A 549 -10.82 -15.05 16.53
CA LEU A 549 -10.70 -15.50 17.90
C LEU A 549 -10.32 -17.00 17.97
N ASP A 550 -10.95 -17.82 17.14
CA ASP A 550 -10.67 -19.25 17.09
C ASP A 550 -9.27 -19.55 16.56
N ILE A 551 -8.85 -18.85 15.50
CA ILE A 551 -7.50 -18.98 14.96
C ILE A 551 -6.43 -18.60 16.00
N LEU A 552 -6.62 -17.46 16.69
CA LEU A 552 -5.67 -17.02 17.72
C LEU A 552 -5.63 -17.99 18.91
N LYS A 553 -6.76 -18.60 19.29
CA LYS A 553 -6.80 -19.65 20.31
C LYS A 553 -6.04 -20.89 19.84
N GLU A 554 -6.31 -21.37 18.63
CA GLU A 554 -5.63 -22.52 18.05
C GLU A 554 -4.12 -22.31 17.98
N MET A 555 -3.67 -21.09 17.63
CA MET A 555 -2.24 -20.73 17.66
C MET A 555 -1.60 -20.86 19.03
N ILE A 556 -2.35 -20.67 20.11
CA ILE A 556 -1.87 -20.69 21.49
C ILE A 556 -2.01 -22.10 22.07
N THR A 557 -3.16 -22.76 21.88
CA THR A 557 -3.47 -24.07 22.52
C THR A 557 -2.69 -25.23 21.90
N ASP A 558 -2.24 -25.08 20.67
CA ASP A 558 -1.42 -26.09 19.98
C ASP A 558 0.10 -25.94 20.22
N LEU A 559 0.53 -25.00 21.06
CA LEU A 559 1.93 -24.81 21.46
C LEU A 559 2.35 -25.82 22.52
#